data_14192c13cffa378cf37b7c5e64713bde
#
_entry.id   14192c13cffa378cf37b7c5e64713bde
#
_cell.length_a   1.000
_cell.length_b   1.000
_cell.length_c   1.000
_cell.angle_alpha   90.00
_cell.angle_beta   90.00
_cell.angle_gamma   90.00
#
_symmetry.space_group_name_H-M   'P 1'
#
loop_
_entity.id
_entity.type
_entity.pdbx_description
1 polymer ?
#
loop_
_entity_poly.entity_id
_entity_poly.type
_entity_poly.pdbx_seq_one_letter_code
_entity_poly.pdbx_strand_id
1 'polypeptide(L)'
;MEQFDLIIIGAGISGLSVLDEIKDTGLRVGVIEKSPIIGGNALNLSCKATDRCLRCNYCLVISCLKDLTLNNSLDISLGTEVKRIKREKDYFILNAERQSLVIRADLCDGCGRCYEVCPGRDDGAIRRSPHPLVSPPFYIDTERCICNKESKDRICEKECEKGAIVFLPNSQRILFKAKAILFSTGFVPFEPEHIKRFNFSKCPNMITQTELDQMLKLKGGVHRISDGRVPQNMAFIQCVGSRNPKIDKEYCSRVCCGYTLRSVLKISHIHPEMEISVFYMDIQELGKGNEQLLDQLPQRVRYIRSMPGDMYPSEGDNILIRYYDERENRVVSHIFEMVSLSVGMCGREENYPLFEELNIRPDQDGFLDTDGKESEGIFICGSCRGPMDVSECVLDAKVVAHDIKRFFNKV
;
A
#
# COMPACT_ATOMS: atom_id res chain seq x y z
N MET A 1 -16.93 21.10 -16.19
CA MET A 1 -17.39 20.26 -15.07
C MET A 1 -17.84 18.93 -15.65
N GLU A 2 -17.15 17.86 -15.28
CA GLU A 2 -17.46 16.50 -15.74
C GLU A 2 -18.57 15.90 -14.87
N GLN A 3 -19.53 15.19 -15.49
CA GLN A 3 -20.70 14.67 -14.79
C GLN A 3 -20.74 13.14 -14.85
N PHE A 4 -20.96 12.50 -13.70
CA PHE A 4 -21.01 11.05 -13.50
C PHE A 4 -22.25 10.64 -12.70
N ASP A 5 -22.65 9.38 -12.79
CA ASP A 5 -23.59 8.80 -11.85
C ASP A 5 -22.87 8.50 -10.53
N LEU A 6 -21.72 7.86 -10.60
CA LEU A 6 -20.88 7.51 -9.45
C LEU A 6 -19.44 8.01 -9.65
N ILE A 7 -18.84 8.55 -8.59
CA ILE A 7 -17.39 8.77 -8.52
C ILE A 7 -16.79 7.87 -7.44
N ILE A 8 -15.76 7.11 -7.84
CA ILE A 8 -14.93 6.29 -6.97
C ILE A 8 -13.67 7.08 -6.61
N ILE A 9 -13.43 7.30 -5.32
CA ILE A 9 -12.23 7.99 -4.80
C ILE A 9 -11.25 6.94 -4.29
N GLY A 10 -10.19 6.71 -5.06
CA GLY A 10 -9.16 5.70 -4.84
C GLY A 10 -9.26 4.52 -5.81
N ALA A 11 -8.21 4.32 -6.60
CA ALA A 11 -8.05 3.22 -7.54
C ALA A 11 -7.18 2.07 -6.96
N GLY A 12 -7.36 1.77 -5.67
CA GLY A 12 -6.83 0.58 -5.02
C GLY A 12 -7.64 -0.66 -5.36
N ILE A 13 -7.25 -1.83 -4.81
CA ILE A 13 -7.92 -3.10 -5.10
C ILE A 13 -9.43 -3.05 -4.84
N SER A 14 -9.89 -2.37 -3.79
CA SER A 14 -11.32 -2.26 -3.46
C SER A 14 -12.08 -1.43 -4.48
N GLY A 15 -11.61 -0.22 -4.81
CA GLY A 15 -12.26 0.65 -5.79
C GLY A 15 -12.30 0.03 -7.18
N LEU A 16 -11.21 -0.62 -7.60
CA LEU A 16 -11.14 -1.33 -8.87
C LEU A 16 -12.05 -2.56 -8.91
N SER A 17 -12.18 -3.29 -7.79
CA SER A 17 -13.12 -4.42 -7.70
C SER A 17 -14.58 -3.98 -7.76
N VAL A 18 -14.94 -2.85 -7.13
CA VAL A 18 -16.30 -2.26 -7.29
C VAL A 18 -16.54 -1.87 -8.73
N LEU A 19 -15.58 -1.20 -9.37
CA LEU A 19 -15.69 -0.79 -10.77
C LEU A 19 -15.94 -1.99 -11.70
N ASP A 20 -15.21 -3.10 -11.49
CA ASP A 20 -15.41 -4.33 -12.27
C ASP A 20 -16.80 -4.94 -12.06
N GLU A 21 -17.31 -4.96 -10.84
CA GLU A 21 -18.64 -5.50 -10.50
C GLU A 21 -19.81 -4.66 -11.06
N ILE A 22 -19.61 -3.37 -11.33
CA ILE A 22 -20.66 -2.48 -11.83
C ILE A 22 -20.52 -2.07 -13.30
N LYS A 23 -19.47 -2.53 -13.99
CA LYS A 23 -19.16 -2.12 -15.39
C LYS A 23 -20.30 -2.32 -16.40
N ASP A 24 -21.11 -3.37 -16.19
CA ASP A 24 -22.20 -3.74 -17.11
C ASP A 24 -23.55 -3.13 -16.74
N THR A 25 -23.59 -2.23 -15.76
CA THR A 25 -24.84 -1.58 -15.28
C THR A 25 -25.31 -0.40 -16.14
N GLY A 26 -24.47 0.08 -17.04
CA GLY A 26 -24.73 1.30 -17.84
C GLY A 26 -24.59 2.60 -17.04
N LEU A 27 -24.08 2.55 -15.79
CA LEU A 27 -23.75 3.75 -15.02
C LEU A 27 -22.50 4.42 -15.61
N ARG A 28 -22.52 5.74 -15.69
CA ARG A 28 -21.32 6.52 -15.99
C ARG A 28 -20.49 6.68 -14.72
N VAL A 29 -19.37 5.96 -14.65
CA VAL A 29 -18.51 5.91 -13.47
C VAL A 29 -17.19 6.62 -13.74
N GLY A 30 -16.82 7.57 -12.86
CA GLY A 30 -15.51 8.21 -12.85
C GLY A 30 -14.67 7.67 -11.69
N VAL A 31 -13.37 7.51 -11.89
CA VAL A 31 -12.42 7.13 -10.85
C VAL A 31 -11.39 8.25 -10.65
N ILE A 32 -11.18 8.68 -9.42
CA ILE A 32 -10.18 9.68 -9.06
C ILE A 32 -9.12 9.01 -8.20
N GLU A 33 -7.85 9.06 -8.65
CA GLU A 33 -6.73 8.48 -7.95
C GLU A 33 -5.62 9.52 -7.72
N LYS A 34 -5.23 9.68 -6.46
CA LYS A 34 -4.15 10.60 -6.06
C LYS A 34 -2.79 10.17 -6.61
N SER A 35 -2.54 8.87 -6.65
CA SER A 35 -1.32 8.30 -7.22
C SER A 35 -1.28 8.47 -8.76
N PRO A 36 -0.09 8.58 -9.35
CA PRO A 36 0.07 8.54 -10.81
C PRO A 36 -0.20 7.16 -11.43
N ILE A 37 -0.46 6.13 -10.62
CA ILE A 37 -0.75 4.76 -11.06
C ILE A 37 -1.92 4.16 -10.28
N ILE A 38 -2.63 3.19 -10.89
CA ILE A 38 -3.70 2.43 -10.25
C ILE A 38 -3.14 1.26 -9.42
N GLY A 39 -3.96 0.70 -8.52
CA GLY A 39 -3.70 -0.56 -7.78
C GLY A 39 -3.38 -0.38 -6.29
N GLY A 40 -3.02 0.84 -5.87
CA GLY A 40 -2.82 1.19 -4.45
C GLY A 40 -1.76 0.35 -3.74
N ASN A 41 -1.89 0.19 -2.42
CA ASN A 41 -0.93 -0.56 -1.59
C ASN A 41 -0.74 -2.03 -2.01
N ALA A 42 -1.77 -2.65 -2.59
CA ALA A 42 -1.72 -4.05 -3.02
C ALA A 42 -0.69 -4.30 -4.14
N LEU A 43 -0.34 -3.29 -4.92
CA LEU A 43 0.72 -3.38 -5.92
C LEU A 43 2.11 -3.61 -5.33
N ASN A 44 2.35 -3.19 -4.10
CA ASN A 44 3.64 -3.36 -3.45
C ASN A 44 3.88 -4.82 -3.01
N LEU A 45 2.83 -5.64 -2.93
CA LEU A 45 2.95 -7.04 -2.56
C LEU A 45 3.74 -7.84 -3.61
N SER A 46 4.40 -8.89 -3.15
CA SER A 46 5.06 -9.89 -3.99
C SER A 46 4.38 -11.27 -3.86
N CYS A 47 4.47 -12.09 -4.90
CA CYS A 47 4.01 -13.47 -4.83
C CYS A 47 4.87 -14.27 -3.86
N LYS A 48 4.24 -14.92 -2.88
CA LYS A 48 4.93 -15.74 -1.87
C LYS A 48 5.05 -17.22 -2.26
N ALA A 49 4.65 -17.61 -3.47
CA ALA A 49 4.76 -19.00 -3.91
C ALA A 49 6.22 -19.50 -3.82
N THR A 50 6.35 -20.74 -3.37
CA THR A 50 7.55 -21.59 -3.44
C THR A 50 7.31 -22.67 -4.48
N ASP A 51 7.50 -23.94 -4.17
CA ASP A 51 7.06 -25.08 -5.00
C ASP A 51 5.54 -25.20 -5.04
N ARG A 52 4.86 -24.51 -4.13
CA ARG A 52 3.41 -24.46 -3.99
C ARG A 52 2.92 -23.05 -3.73
N CYS A 53 1.63 -22.83 -3.98
CA CYS A 53 0.97 -21.57 -3.65
C CYS A 53 0.74 -21.45 -2.14
N LEU A 54 1.21 -20.36 -1.53
CA LEU A 54 0.99 -20.04 -0.11
C LEU A 54 -0.25 -19.18 0.15
N ARG A 55 -1.15 -19.05 -0.83
CA ARG A 55 -2.44 -18.32 -0.73
C ARG A 55 -2.27 -16.87 -0.21
N CYS A 56 -1.28 -16.15 -0.72
CA CYS A 56 -1.03 -14.74 -0.37
C CYS A 56 -1.98 -13.76 -1.08
N ASN A 57 -2.87 -14.26 -1.93
CA ASN A 57 -3.87 -13.51 -2.70
C ASN A 57 -3.30 -12.45 -3.68
N TYR A 58 -2.00 -12.38 -3.90
CA TYR A 58 -1.40 -11.47 -4.87
C TYR A 58 -1.94 -11.65 -6.30
N CYS A 59 -2.28 -12.87 -6.69
CA CYS A 59 -2.88 -13.17 -7.99
C CYS A 59 -4.25 -12.50 -8.20
N LEU A 60 -5.02 -12.24 -7.14
CA LEU A 60 -6.29 -11.50 -7.25
C LEU A 60 -6.04 -10.05 -7.67
N VAL A 61 -4.97 -9.42 -7.15
CA VAL A 61 -4.58 -8.06 -7.56
C VAL A 61 -4.24 -8.03 -9.04
N ILE A 62 -3.47 -9.01 -9.51
CA ILE A 62 -3.05 -9.10 -10.92
C ILE A 62 -4.25 -9.37 -11.84
N SER A 63 -5.18 -10.25 -11.42
CA SER A 63 -6.41 -10.53 -12.19
C SER A 63 -7.25 -9.26 -12.34
N CYS A 64 -7.52 -8.57 -11.25
CA CYS A 64 -8.28 -7.32 -11.25
C CYS A 64 -7.65 -6.25 -12.17
N LEU A 65 -6.33 -6.07 -12.11
CA LEU A 65 -5.63 -5.13 -12.98
C LEU A 65 -5.74 -5.53 -14.46
N LYS A 66 -5.60 -6.82 -14.78
CA LYS A 66 -5.68 -7.33 -16.15
C LYS A 66 -7.05 -7.11 -16.76
N ASP A 67 -8.10 -7.40 -16.02
CA ASP A 67 -9.48 -7.27 -16.50
C ASP A 67 -9.83 -5.81 -16.83
N LEU A 68 -9.30 -4.87 -16.04
CA LEU A 68 -9.51 -3.44 -16.24
C LEU A 68 -8.64 -2.83 -17.35
N THR A 69 -7.38 -3.29 -17.52
CA THR A 69 -6.50 -2.77 -18.58
C THR A 69 -6.96 -3.16 -19.99
N LEU A 70 -7.75 -4.22 -20.11
CA LEU A 70 -8.36 -4.63 -21.39
C LEU A 70 -9.58 -3.76 -21.79
N ASN A 71 -10.12 -2.96 -20.87
CA ASN A 71 -11.26 -2.08 -21.09
C ASN A 71 -10.80 -0.61 -21.29
N ASN A 72 -10.63 -0.19 -22.54
CA ASN A 72 -10.17 1.16 -22.92
C ASN A 72 -11.20 2.31 -22.63
N SER A 73 -12.35 2.02 -22.01
CA SER A 73 -13.44 2.99 -21.84
C SER A 73 -13.58 3.52 -20.41
N LEU A 74 -12.54 3.39 -19.56
CA LEU A 74 -12.61 3.80 -18.16
C LEU A 74 -12.23 5.27 -17.98
N ASP A 75 -13.11 6.06 -17.38
CA ASP A 75 -12.85 7.46 -17.00
C ASP A 75 -12.02 7.50 -15.70
N ILE A 76 -10.68 7.31 -15.80
CA ILE A 76 -9.76 7.33 -14.65
C ILE A 76 -8.90 8.60 -14.68
N SER A 77 -9.02 9.41 -13.63
CA SER A 77 -8.20 10.61 -13.40
C SER A 77 -7.05 10.31 -12.43
N LEU A 78 -5.89 9.93 -12.98
CA LEU A 78 -4.65 9.69 -12.21
C LEU A 78 -3.98 11.00 -11.78
N GLY A 79 -3.15 10.93 -10.73
CA GLY A 79 -2.43 12.10 -10.18
C GLY A 79 -3.39 13.20 -9.72
N THR A 80 -4.63 12.85 -9.37
CA THR A 80 -5.70 13.79 -9.08
C THR A 80 -6.19 13.58 -7.65
N GLU A 81 -6.06 14.62 -6.84
CA GLU A 81 -6.45 14.58 -5.43
C GLU A 81 -7.74 15.39 -5.21
N VAL A 82 -8.75 14.78 -4.59
CA VAL A 82 -9.96 15.48 -4.15
C VAL A 82 -9.60 16.32 -2.93
N LYS A 83 -9.84 17.64 -3.02
CA LYS A 83 -9.53 18.60 -1.95
C LYS A 83 -10.76 18.97 -1.14
N ARG A 84 -11.93 18.91 -1.77
CA ARG A 84 -13.18 19.27 -1.12
C ARG A 84 -14.36 18.57 -1.79
N ILE A 85 -15.37 18.18 -0.99
CA ILE A 85 -16.62 17.61 -1.46
C ILE A 85 -17.75 18.44 -0.84
N LYS A 86 -18.61 19.00 -1.69
CA LYS A 86 -19.81 19.71 -1.25
C LYS A 86 -21.04 18.92 -1.68
N ARG A 87 -21.93 18.65 -0.72
CA ARG A 87 -23.23 18.06 -1.02
C ARG A 87 -24.22 19.16 -1.47
N GLU A 88 -24.87 18.92 -2.54
CA GLU A 88 -26.05 19.67 -3.00
C GLU A 88 -27.26 18.71 -3.04
N LYS A 89 -28.50 19.24 -3.21
CA LYS A 89 -29.71 18.42 -3.02
C LYS A 89 -29.62 16.98 -3.52
N ASP A 90 -29.30 16.80 -4.81
CA ASP A 90 -29.38 15.49 -5.47
C ASP A 90 -28.00 15.03 -6.01
N TYR A 91 -26.94 15.72 -5.67
CA TYR A 91 -25.61 15.43 -6.18
C TYR A 91 -24.48 15.99 -5.30
N PHE A 92 -23.28 15.52 -5.56
CA PHE A 92 -22.04 15.99 -4.96
C PHE A 92 -21.22 16.78 -5.97
N ILE A 93 -20.59 17.86 -5.52
CA ILE A 93 -19.59 18.62 -6.28
C ILE A 93 -18.24 18.33 -5.63
N LEU A 94 -17.33 17.75 -6.40
CA LEU A 94 -15.97 17.46 -5.97
C LEU A 94 -15.00 18.46 -6.60
N ASN A 95 -14.28 19.19 -5.77
CA ASN A 95 -13.12 19.99 -6.18
C ASN A 95 -11.89 19.12 -6.08
N ALA A 96 -11.19 18.92 -7.19
CA ALA A 96 -9.98 18.14 -7.24
C ALA A 96 -8.83 18.93 -7.88
N GLU A 97 -7.61 18.58 -7.53
CA GLU A 97 -6.39 19.14 -8.09
C GLU A 97 -5.57 18.02 -8.75
N ARG A 98 -5.28 18.19 -10.05
CA ARG A 98 -4.36 17.31 -10.77
C ARG A 98 -2.93 17.80 -10.63
N GLN A 99 -2.02 16.89 -10.32
CA GLN A 99 -0.60 17.19 -10.19
C GLN A 99 -0.02 17.75 -11.49
N SER A 100 0.96 18.63 -11.33
CA SER A 100 1.62 19.33 -12.46
C SER A 100 2.54 18.45 -13.31
N LEU A 101 2.87 17.26 -12.83
CA LEU A 101 3.86 16.37 -13.42
C LEU A 101 3.23 15.03 -13.76
N VAL A 102 3.24 14.66 -15.03
CA VAL A 102 2.70 13.38 -15.48
C VAL A 102 3.60 12.76 -16.56
N ILE A 103 3.70 11.44 -16.52
CA ILE A 103 4.16 10.66 -17.66
C ILE A 103 2.94 10.18 -18.43
N ARG A 104 2.81 10.63 -19.65
CA ARG A 104 1.71 10.22 -20.53
C ARG A 104 1.84 8.75 -20.91
N ALA A 105 0.89 7.95 -20.45
CA ALA A 105 0.89 6.50 -20.66
C ALA A 105 0.77 6.12 -22.14
N ASP A 106 0.06 6.93 -22.93
CA ASP A 106 -0.14 6.74 -24.37
C ASP A 106 1.09 7.01 -25.22
N LEU A 107 2.07 7.74 -24.70
CA LEU A 107 3.31 8.07 -25.38
C LEU A 107 4.51 7.31 -24.81
N CYS A 108 4.47 6.86 -23.57
CA CYS A 108 5.59 6.21 -22.89
C CYS A 108 5.79 4.78 -23.38
N ASP A 109 6.91 4.49 -24.01
CA ASP A 109 7.32 3.16 -24.46
C ASP A 109 8.09 2.34 -23.41
N GLY A 110 8.34 2.93 -22.23
CA GLY A 110 9.03 2.25 -21.13
C GLY A 110 10.56 2.14 -21.30
N CYS A 111 11.18 2.93 -22.15
CA CYS A 111 12.63 2.88 -22.42
C CYS A 111 13.52 3.09 -21.18
N GLY A 112 13.01 3.76 -20.12
CA GLY A 112 13.74 3.98 -18.87
C GLY A 112 14.74 5.14 -18.88
N ARG A 113 14.92 5.85 -19.99
CA ARG A 113 15.88 6.94 -20.09
C ARG A 113 15.68 8.01 -19.02
N CYS A 114 14.41 8.38 -18.76
CA CYS A 114 14.06 9.34 -17.72
C CYS A 114 14.52 8.91 -16.31
N TYR A 115 14.48 7.60 -16.02
CA TYR A 115 14.96 7.03 -14.76
C TYR A 115 16.48 7.08 -14.66
N GLU A 116 17.20 6.77 -15.76
CA GLU A 116 18.67 6.77 -15.79
C GLU A 116 19.27 8.15 -15.56
N VAL A 117 18.67 9.19 -16.15
CA VAL A 117 19.19 10.56 -16.08
C VAL A 117 18.70 11.36 -14.88
N CYS A 118 17.77 10.82 -14.09
CA CYS A 118 17.18 11.56 -12.97
C CYS A 118 18.18 11.76 -11.83
N PRO A 119 18.50 13.01 -11.43
CA PRO A 119 19.40 13.26 -10.31
C PRO A 119 18.80 12.86 -8.95
N GLY A 120 17.46 12.77 -8.85
CA GLY A 120 16.74 12.30 -7.67
C GLY A 120 16.32 10.82 -7.76
N ARG A 121 16.95 10.03 -8.62
CA ARG A 121 16.60 8.61 -8.83
C ARG A 121 16.71 7.81 -7.55
N ASP A 122 17.80 7.98 -6.82
CA ASP A 122 18.09 7.21 -5.60
C ASP A 122 17.15 7.62 -4.44
N ASP A 123 16.63 8.86 -4.47
CA ASP A 123 15.59 9.35 -3.57
C ASP A 123 14.17 8.96 -4.01
N GLY A 124 14.05 8.26 -5.12
CA GLY A 124 12.78 7.77 -5.64
C GLY A 124 11.91 8.82 -6.32
N ALA A 125 12.51 9.88 -6.89
CA ALA A 125 11.80 10.92 -7.66
C ALA A 125 11.18 10.38 -8.95
N ILE A 126 11.83 9.44 -9.62
CA ILE A 126 11.23 8.62 -10.70
C ILE A 126 11.28 7.17 -10.27
N ARG A 127 10.15 6.47 -10.44
CA ARG A 127 10.03 5.07 -10.07
C ARG A 127 9.53 4.25 -11.25
N ARG A 128 9.96 3.00 -11.30
CA ARG A 128 9.38 2.00 -12.19
C ARG A 128 8.04 1.56 -11.62
N SER A 129 7.03 1.43 -12.48
CA SER A 129 5.76 0.84 -12.07
C SER A 129 5.97 -0.56 -11.52
N PRO A 130 5.33 -0.92 -10.41
CA PRO A 130 5.63 -2.16 -9.70
C PRO A 130 5.14 -3.42 -10.41
N HIS A 131 4.38 -3.27 -11.50
CA HIS A 131 3.93 -4.38 -12.32
C HIS A 131 3.81 -3.98 -13.80
N PRO A 132 4.16 -4.88 -14.78
CA PRO A 132 4.09 -4.57 -16.21
C PRO A 132 2.71 -4.19 -16.73
N LEU A 133 1.63 -4.67 -16.08
CA LEU A 133 0.24 -4.30 -16.44
C LEU A 133 -0.14 -2.89 -16.00
N VAL A 134 0.68 -2.22 -15.20
CA VAL A 134 0.40 -0.86 -14.74
C VAL A 134 1.06 0.14 -15.67
N SER A 135 0.24 0.96 -16.30
CA SER A 135 0.68 2.05 -17.18
C SER A 135 0.53 3.40 -16.46
N PRO A 136 1.45 4.32 -16.65
CA PRO A 136 2.69 4.20 -17.45
C PRO A 136 3.75 3.32 -16.77
N PRO A 137 4.72 2.77 -17.55
CA PRO A 137 5.81 1.92 -17.02
C PRO A 137 6.71 2.61 -16.01
N PHE A 138 6.79 3.93 -16.07
CA PHE A 138 7.46 4.78 -15.09
C PHE A 138 6.52 5.90 -14.65
N TYR A 139 6.70 6.36 -13.42
CA TYR A 139 5.95 7.49 -12.87
C TYR A 139 6.86 8.40 -12.04
N ILE A 140 6.44 9.65 -11.87
CA ILE A 140 7.17 10.66 -11.14
C ILE A 140 6.46 10.89 -9.80
N ASP A 141 7.22 10.79 -8.72
CA ASP A 141 6.80 11.20 -7.39
C ASP A 141 7.06 12.72 -7.26
N THR A 142 6.00 13.50 -7.31
CA THR A 142 6.11 14.96 -7.32
C THR A 142 6.62 15.54 -6.01
N GLU A 143 6.42 14.84 -4.91
CA GLU A 143 6.91 15.25 -3.59
C GLU A 143 8.41 15.05 -3.44
N ARG A 144 8.97 14.06 -4.15
CA ARG A 144 10.40 13.73 -4.15
C ARG A 144 11.15 14.34 -5.32
N CYS A 145 10.44 14.84 -6.33
CA CYS A 145 11.06 15.40 -7.52
C CYS A 145 11.79 16.73 -7.21
N ILE A 146 13.10 16.74 -7.29
CA ILE A 146 13.95 17.90 -7.04
C ILE A 146 13.63 19.03 -8.04
N CYS A 147 13.44 18.68 -9.32
CA CYS A 147 13.16 19.66 -10.38
C CYS A 147 11.79 20.33 -10.22
N ASN A 148 10.84 19.67 -9.54
CA ASN A 148 9.54 20.26 -9.23
C ASN A 148 9.64 21.31 -8.10
N LYS A 149 10.49 21.03 -7.09
CA LYS A 149 10.68 21.92 -5.93
C LYS A 149 11.56 23.14 -6.21
N GLU A 150 12.59 22.97 -7.02
CA GLU A 150 13.66 23.97 -7.17
C GLU A 150 13.70 24.63 -8.56
N SER A 151 12.70 24.39 -9.42
CA SER A 151 12.66 24.91 -10.80
C SER A 151 13.93 24.66 -11.62
N LYS A 152 14.65 23.58 -11.30
CA LYS A 152 15.89 23.17 -11.99
C LYS A 152 15.61 22.57 -13.36
N ASP A 153 16.68 22.48 -14.16
CA ASP A 153 16.65 21.86 -15.49
C ASP A 153 15.98 20.49 -15.48
N ARG A 154 14.93 20.34 -16.24
CA ARG A 154 14.12 19.13 -16.36
C ARG A 154 14.75 18.16 -17.35
N ILE A 155 15.86 17.55 -16.95
CA ILE A 155 16.65 16.65 -17.79
C ILE A 155 15.81 15.49 -18.31
N CYS A 156 14.95 14.91 -17.48
CA CYS A 156 14.08 13.80 -17.87
C CYS A 156 13.09 14.15 -18.99
N GLU A 157 12.59 15.41 -19.03
CA GLU A 157 11.73 15.89 -20.11
C GLU A 157 12.53 16.04 -21.42
N LYS A 158 13.74 16.63 -21.34
CA LYS A 158 14.62 16.84 -22.49
C LYS A 158 15.09 15.53 -23.13
N GLU A 159 15.36 14.52 -22.30
CA GLU A 159 15.86 13.22 -22.73
C GLU A 159 14.74 12.23 -23.14
N CYS A 160 13.48 12.64 -23.04
CA CYS A 160 12.35 11.82 -23.44
C CYS A 160 12.07 11.98 -24.94
N GLU A 161 12.64 11.11 -25.79
CA GLU A 161 12.45 11.14 -27.25
C GLU A 161 10.97 11.05 -27.68
N LYS A 162 10.12 10.42 -26.88
CA LYS A 162 8.68 10.30 -27.13
C LYS A 162 7.87 11.51 -26.67
N GLY A 163 8.47 12.47 -25.97
CA GLY A 163 7.75 13.60 -25.38
C GLY A 163 6.68 13.18 -24.39
N ALA A 164 6.87 12.03 -23.74
CA ALA A 164 5.87 11.47 -22.81
C ALA A 164 5.84 12.21 -21.48
N ILE A 165 6.87 12.98 -21.13
CA ILE A 165 6.94 13.71 -19.86
C ILE A 165 6.40 15.12 -20.07
N VAL A 166 5.35 15.46 -19.30
CA VAL A 166 4.68 16.76 -19.39
C VAL A 166 4.70 17.45 -18.03
N PHE A 167 5.32 18.61 -17.98
CA PHE A 167 5.29 19.49 -16.83
C PHE A 167 4.18 20.54 -17.04
N LEU A 168 3.07 20.35 -16.37
CA LEU A 168 2.03 21.38 -16.37
C LEU A 168 2.46 22.53 -15.47
N PRO A 169 2.34 23.79 -15.91
CA PRO A 169 2.90 24.95 -15.18
C PRO A 169 2.23 25.23 -13.83
N ASN A 170 1.02 24.71 -13.62
CA ASN A 170 0.28 24.81 -12.36
C ASN A 170 -0.57 23.55 -12.16
N SER A 171 -0.89 23.20 -10.90
CA SER A 171 -1.90 22.21 -10.62
C SER A 171 -3.23 22.62 -11.27
N GLN A 172 -3.85 21.71 -12.00
CA GLN A 172 -5.14 21.99 -12.65
C GLN A 172 -6.26 21.70 -11.67
N ARG A 173 -7.10 22.71 -11.42
CA ARG A 173 -8.37 22.51 -10.70
C ARG A 173 -9.40 21.88 -11.62
N ILE A 174 -9.97 20.78 -11.20
CA ILE A 174 -11.00 20.04 -11.92
C ILE A 174 -12.24 19.94 -11.04
N LEU A 175 -13.40 20.18 -11.65
CA LEU A 175 -14.70 20.03 -10.99
C LEU A 175 -15.41 18.82 -11.55
N PHE A 176 -15.78 17.93 -10.62
CA PHE A 176 -16.61 16.77 -10.92
C PHE A 176 -17.97 16.90 -10.26
N LYS A 177 -19.01 16.35 -10.89
CA LYS A 177 -20.35 16.25 -10.36
C LYS A 177 -20.79 14.80 -10.38
N ALA A 178 -21.35 14.29 -9.28
CA ALA A 178 -21.85 12.91 -9.19
C ALA A 178 -23.11 12.81 -8.36
N LYS A 179 -23.97 11.81 -8.65
CA LYS A 179 -25.15 11.48 -7.82
C LYS A 179 -24.77 10.68 -6.59
N ALA A 180 -23.68 9.90 -6.69
CA ALA A 180 -23.14 9.12 -5.59
C ALA A 180 -21.61 9.16 -5.57
N ILE A 181 -21.03 8.91 -4.40
CA ILE A 181 -19.59 8.82 -4.19
C ILE A 181 -19.25 7.56 -3.43
N LEU A 182 -18.11 6.95 -3.78
CA LEU A 182 -17.53 5.82 -3.08
C LEU A 182 -16.15 6.19 -2.58
N PHE A 183 -15.90 6.09 -1.28
CA PHE A 183 -14.58 6.17 -0.69
C PHE A 183 -13.94 4.78 -0.65
N SER A 184 -12.83 4.61 -1.36
CA SER A 184 -11.98 3.41 -1.35
C SER A 184 -10.50 3.81 -1.20
N THR A 185 -10.27 4.76 -0.29
CA THR A 185 -8.99 5.45 -0.10
C THR A 185 -7.92 4.58 0.56
N GLY A 186 -8.30 3.41 1.08
CA GLY A 186 -7.37 2.46 1.68
C GLY A 186 -6.79 2.94 3.02
N PHE A 187 -5.62 2.44 3.36
CA PHE A 187 -4.91 2.70 4.61
C PHE A 187 -3.52 3.28 4.34
N VAL A 188 -2.86 3.79 5.38
CA VAL A 188 -1.43 4.08 5.39
C VAL A 188 -0.71 3.07 6.27
N PRO A 189 0.47 2.54 5.87
CA PRO A 189 1.32 1.77 6.78
C PRO A 189 1.77 2.64 7.95
N PHE A 190 1.83 2.05 9.14
CA PHE A 190 2.38 2.74 10.31
C PHE A 190 3.85 3.11 10.07
N GLU A 191 4.22 4.33 10.44
CA GLU A 191 5.60 4.84 10.34
C GLU A 191 6.43 4.42 11.55
N PRO A 192 7.45 3.56 11.38
CA PRO A 192 8.25 3.04 12.50
C PRO A 192 9.00 4.10 13.30
N GLU A 193 9.26 5.27 12.73
CA GLU A 193 9.91 6.43 13.37
C GLU A 193 9.16 6.91 14.62
N HIS A 194 7.86 6.67 14.71
CA HIS A 194 7.07 6.97 15.89
C HIS A 194 7.46 6.11 17.10
N ILE A 195 8.12 4.97 16.89
CA ILE A 195 8.66 4.14 17.97
C ILE A 195 10.15 4.44 18.14
N LYS A 196 10.47 5.53 18.83
CA LYS A 196 11.84 6.05 18.98
C LYS A 196 12.86 5.03 19.46
N ARG A 197 12.46 4.06 20.31
CA ARG A 197 13.32 2.99 20.84
C ARG A 197 13.81 2.01 19.77
N PHE A 198 13.20 1.99 18.59
CA PHE A 198 13.65 1.14 17.48
C PHE A 198 14.79 1.76 16.69
N ASN A 199 15.04 3.06 16.82
CA ASN A 199 16.08 3.78 16.07
C ASN A 199 16.04 3.49 14.56
N PHE A 200 14.84 3.40 13.97
CA PHE A 200 14.63 2.99 12.58
C PHE A 200 15.51 3.75 11.60
N SER A 201 15.49 5.08 11.64
CA SER A 201 16.27 5.95 10.75
C SER A 201 17.79 5.85 10.91
N LYS A 202 18.28 5.22 12.01
CA LYS A 202 19.72 5.03 12.26
C LYS A 202 20.23 3.64 11.84
N CYS A 203 19.34 2.75 11.43
CA CYS A 203 19.64 1.36 11.11
C CYS A 203 19.32 1.11 9.61
N PRO A 204 20.28 1.26 8.69
CA PRO A 204 19.99 1.18 7.25
C PRO A 204 19.45 -0.19 6.81
N ASN A 205 19.77 -1.27 7.54
CA ASN A 205 19.27 -2.63 7.26
C ASN A 205 18.00 -2.98 8.05
N MET A 206 17.33 -2.00 8.65
CA MET A 206 15.98 -2.14 9.21
C MET A 206 14.97 -1.63 8.21
N ILE A 207 14.09 -2.50 7.75
CA ILE A 207 13.11 -2.21 6.69
C ILE A 207 11.69 -2.57 7.12
N THR A 208 10.71 -2.01 6.45
CA THR A 208 9.30 -2.39 6.58
C THR A 208 8.97 -3.62 5.73
N GLN A 209 7.83 -4.26 6.00
CA GLN A 209 7.33 -5.35 5.16
C GLN A 209 7.11 -4.94 3.70
N THR A 210 6.67 -3.70 3.46
CA THR A 210 6.46 -3.18 2.11
C THR A 210 7.77 -3.11 1.32
N GLU A 211 8.84 -2.63 1.97
CA GLU A 211 10.18 -2.59 1.38
C GLU A 211 10.75 -3.99 1.13
N LEU A 212 10.50 -4.92 2.07
CA LEU A 212 10.87 -6.33 1.88
C LEU A 212 10.17 -6.93 0.64
N ASP A 213 8.88 -6.66 0.45
CA ASP A 213 8.14 -7.15 -0.72
C ASP A 213 8.66 -6.57 -2.03
N GLN A 214 8.94 -5.27 -2.04
CA GLN A 214 9.57 -4.64 -3.20
C GLN A 214 10.94 -5.25 -3.51
N MET A 215 11.73 -5.52 -2.48
CA MET A 215 13.03 -6.18 -2.63
C MET A 215 12.90 -7.59 -3.21
N LEU A 216 12.00 -8.42 -2.66
CA LEU A 216 11.72 -9.77 -3.18
C LEU A 216 11.24 -9.74 -4.63
N LYS A 217 10.42 -8.73 -4.98
CA LYS A 217 9.87 -8.56 -6.33
C LYS A 217 10.91 -8.11 -7.36
N LEU A 218 11.78 -7.17 -6.98
CA LEU A 218 12.73 -6.55 -7.89
C LEU A 218 14.06 -7.30 -7.98
N LYS A 219 14.52 -7.87 -6.86
CA LYS A 219 15.83 -8.53 -6.76
C LYS A 219 15.75 -10.06 -6.66
N GLY A 220 14.53 -10.61 -6.51
CA GLY A 220 14.31 -12.05 -6.39
C GLY A 220 14.77 -12.67 -5.06
N GLY A 221 15.33 -11.89 -4.13
CA GLY A 221 15.85 -12.34 -2.85
C GLY A 221 16.01 -11.21 -1.85
N VAL A 222 16.54 -11.52 -0.68
CA VAL A 222 16.80 -10.56 0.40
C VAL A 222 18.24 -10.07 0.34
N HIS A 223 18.41 -8.75 0.37
CA HIS A 223 19.72 -8.10 0.31
C HIS A 223 19.79 -6.96 1.32
N ARG A 224 20.90 -6.84 2.01
CA ARG A 224 21.17 -5.70 2.90
C ARG A 224 21.15 -4.39 2.09
N ILE A 225 20.58 -3.36 2.67
CA ILE A 225 20.51 -2.04 2.00
C ILE A 225 21.89 -1.40 1.96
N SER A 226 22.70 -1.57 3.02
CA SER A 226 24.00 -0.89 3.17
C SER A 226 25.09 -1.37 2.21
N ASP A 227 25.10 -2.65 1.83
CA ASP A 227 26.19 -3.25 1.06
C ASP A 227 25.76 -4.23 -0.05
N GLY A 228 24.45 -4.50 -0.17
CA GLY A 228 23.88 -5.38 -1.19
C GLY A 228 24.11 -6.87 -0.98
N ARG A 229 24.81 -7.31 0.08
CA ARG A 229 25.02 -8.74 0.36
C ARG A 229 23.74 -9.42 0.85
N VAL A 230 23.65 -10.71 0.65
CA VAL A 230 22.61 -11.54 1.30
C VAL A 230 22.94 -11.63 2.80
N PRO A 231 21.98 -11.28 3.70
CA PRO A 231 22.23 -11.38 5.14
C PRO A 231 22.32 -12.86 5.58
N GLN A 232 23.18 -13.16 6.54
CA GLN A 232 23.29 -14.48 7.16
C GLN A 232 22.13 -14.73 8.13
N ASN A 233 21.68 -13.68 8.82
CA ASN A 233 20.55 -13.76 9.73
C ASN A 233 19.60 -12.56 9.58
N MET A 234 18.32 -12.81 9.84
CA MET A 234 17.25 -11.80 9.71
C MET A 234 16.23 -11.94 10.84
N ALA A 235 15.76 -10.81 11.37
CA ALA A 235 14.65 -10.79 12.32
C ALA A 235 13.39 -10.19 11.72
N PHE A 236 12.22 -10.74 12.11
CA PHE A 236 10.91 -10.16 11.89
C PHE A 236 10.32 -9.69 13.22
N ILE A 237 9.85 -8.46 13.28
CA ILE A 237 9.21 -7.89 14.47
C ILE A 237 7.74 -7.69 14.16
N GLN A 238 6.87 -8.44 14.87
CA GLN A 238 5.41 -8.37 14.70
C GLN A 238 4.80 -7.17 15.42
N CYS A 239 3.57 -6.81 15.06
CA CYS A 239 2.72 -5.84 15.74
C CYS A 239 3.35 -4.43 15.87
N VAL A 240 4.18 -4.01 14.91
CA VAL A 240 4.77 -2.65 14.93
C VAL A 240 3.68 -1.65 14.53
N GLY A 241 3.26 -0.79 15.47
CA GLY A 241 2.14 0.14 15.25
C GLY A 241 0.76 -0.51 15.37
N SER A 242 0.66 -1.68 16.03
CA SER A 242 -0.61 -2.36 16.35
C SER A 242 -0.51 -2.96 17.75
N ARG A 243 -1.68 -3.15 18.42
CA ARG A 243 -1.77 -3.79 19.74
C ARG A 243 -0.86 -3.10 20.77
N ASN A 244 -0.75 -1.79 20.68
CA ASN A 244 0.14 -0.99 21.51
C ASN A 244 -0.61 0.23 22.09
N PRO A 245 -1.07 0.16 23.35
CA PRO A 245 -1.79 1.25 23.99
C PRO A 245 -0.93 2.50 24.22
N LYS A 246 0.41 2.37 24.19
CA LYS A 246 1.30 3.54 24.40
C LYS A 246 1.32 4.52 23.21
N ILE A 247 0.75 4.12 22.09
CA ILE A 247 0.66 4.93 20.87
C ILE A 247 -0.76 4.98 20.32
N ASP A 248 -1.76 4.71 21.19
CA ASP A 248 -3.19 4.73 20.86
C ASP A 248 -3.56 3.84 19.64
N LYS A 249 -2.89 2.67 19.52
CA LYS A 249 -3.15 1.67 18.47
C LYS A 249 -3.37 0.30 19.13
N GLU A 250 -4.54 0.15 19.79
CA GLU A 250 -4.85 -1.07 20.54
C GLU A 250 -5.34 -2.22 19.66
N TYR A 251 -5.86 -1.92 18.48
CA TYR A 251 -6.38 -2.90 17.54
C TYR A 251 -5.29 -3.75 16.86
N CYS A 252 -5.67 -4.92 16.39
CA CYS A 252 -4.84 -5.78 15.57
C CYS A 252 -5.03 -5.44 14.08
N SER A 253 -3.93 -5.27 13.34
CA SER A 253 -3.98 -5.08 11.88
C SER A 253 -4.29 -6.35 11.09
N ARG A 254 -4.49 -7.51 11.75
CA ARG A 254 -4.98 -8.80 11.24
C ARG A 254 -4.12 -9.48 10.17
N VAL A 255 -3.36 -8.74 9.38
CA VAL A 255 -2.61 -9.25 8.21
C VAL A 255 -1.14 -9.60 8.51
N CYS A 256 -0.56 -9.04 9.60
CA CYS A 256 0.89 -9.11 9.86
C CYS A 256 1.40 -10.54 10.03
N CYS A 257 0.68 -11.37 10.81
CA CYS A 257 1.12 -12.74 11.10
C CYS A 257 1.17 -13.59 9.82
N GLY A 258 0.07 -13.65 9.08
CA GLY A 258 -0.01 -14.43 7.85
C GLY A 258 0.95 -13.93 6.76
N TYR A 259 1.13 -12.62 6.69
CA TYR A 259 2.12 -12.01 5.80
C TYR A 259 3.54 -12.48 6.16
N THR A 260 3.94 -12.38 7.44
CA THR A 260 5.29 -12.77 7.89
C THR A 260 5.54 -14.25 7.70
N LEU A 261 4.59 -15.13 8.09
CA LEU A 261 4.74 -16.58 7.91
C LEU A 261 5.02 -16.94 6.45
N ARG A 262 4.26 -16.36 5.52
CA ARG A 262 4.46 -16.57 4.08
C ARG A 262 5.78 -16.00 3.57
N SER A 263 6.21 -14.85 4.10
CA SER A 263 7.51 -14.25 3.76
C SER A 263 8.66 -15.10 4.28
N VAL A 264 8.58 -15.59 5.50
CA VAL A 264 9.58 -16.50 6.10
C VAL A 264 9.70 -17.78 5.28
N LEU A 265 8.58 -18.41 4.88
CA LEU A 265 8.59 -19.59 4.02
C LEU A 265 9.26 -19.30 2.67
N LYS A 266 8.90 -18.17 2.03
CA LYS A 266 9.49 -17.76 0.75
C LYS A 266 10.99 -17.50 0.88
N ILE A 267 11.42 -16.78 1.91
CA ILE A 267 12.82 -16.45 2.14
C ILE A 267 13.62 -17.71 2.48
N SER A 268 13.09 -18.60 3.32
CA SER A 268 13.73 -19.89 3.64
C SER A 268 13.88 -20.80 2.42
N HIS A 269 13.01 -20.66 1.42
CA HIS A 269 13.12 -21.38 0.15
C HIS A 269 14.21 -20.78 -0.76
N ILE A 270 14.31 -19.45 -0.83
CA ILE A 270 15.30 -18.74 -1.67
C ILE A 270 16.69 -18.79 -1.04
N HIS A 271 16.76 -18.61 0.27
CA HIS A 271 18.00 -18.54 1.06
C HIS A 271 18.00 -19.63 2.14
N PRO A 272 18.27 -20.90 1.78
CA PRO A 272 18.14 -22.03 2.69
C PRO A 272 19.10 -21.99 3.88
N GLU A 273 20.18 -21.25 3.82
CA GLU A 273 21.16 -21.14 4.92
C GLU A 273 20.90 -19.94 5.85
N MET A 274 19.95 -19.05 5.50
CA MET A 274 19.65 -17.87 6.30
C MET A 274 18.97 -18.25 7.61
N GLU A 275 19.52 -17.77 8.73
CA GLU A 275 18.87 -17.90 10.04
C GLU A 275 17.76 -16.84 10.18
N ILE A 276 16.56 -17.27 10.53
CA ILE A 276 15.42 -16.37 10.67
C ILE A 276 14.87 -16.44 12.09
N SER A 277 14.64 -15.29 12.70
CA SER A 277 13.96 -15.13 13.99
C SER A 277 12.69 -14.31 13.85
N VAL A 278 11.60 -14.76 14.47
CA VAL A 278 10.31 -14.05 14.48
C VAL A 278 9.97 -13.68 15.92
N PHE A 279 9.92 -12.37 16.20
CA PHE A 279 9.49 -11.82 17.47
C PHE A 279 7.98 -11.56 17.43
N TYR A 280 7.23 -12.08 18.39
CA TYR A 280 5.77 -12.03 18.39
C TYR A 280 5.19 -12.01 19.81
N MET A 281 3.96 -11.49 19.94
CA MET A 281 3.15 -11.62 21.18
C MET A 281 2.34 -12.91 21.17
N ASP A 282 1.58 -13.12 20.09
CA ASP A 282 0.88 -14.33 19.68
C ASP A 282 0.76 -14.35 18.16
N ILE A 283 0.38 -15.47 17.59
CA ILE A 283 0.20 -15.60 16.13
C ILE A 283 -1.29 -15.71 15.83
N GLN A 284 -1.81 -14.67 15.19
CA GLN A 284 -3.19 -14.55 14.75
C GLN A 284 -3.27 -14.89 13.26
N GLU A 285 -3.39 -16.17 12.93
CA GLU A 285 -3.55 -16.61 11.56
C GLU A 285 -4.98 -17.12 11.35
N LEU A 286 -5.78 -16.31 10.66
CA LEU A 286 -7.20 -16.58 10.43
C LEU A 286 -7.39 -17.32 9.11
N GLY A 287 -8.39 -18.20 9.07
CA GLY A 287 -8.83 -18.92 7.88
C GLY A 287 -8.39 -20.37 7.83
N LYS A 288 -9.26 -21.22 7.25
CA LYS A 288 -9.06 -22.66 7.14
C LYS A 288 -7.77 -23.00 6.37
N GLY A 289 -6.89 -23.77 6.99
CA GLY A 289 -5.62 -24.25 6.42
C GLY A 289 -4.46 -23.27 6.59
N ASN A 290 -4.66 -22.13 7.20
CA ASN A 290 -3.57 -21.19 7.50
C ASN A 290 -2.77 -21.63 8.75
N GLU A 291 -3.39 -22.32 9.70
CA GLU A 291 -2.70 -23.00 10.81
C GLU A 291 -1.58 -23.91 10.34
N GLN A 292 -1.72 -24.51 9.18
CA GLN A 292 -0.69 -25.36 8.56
C GLN A 292 0.55 -24.59 8.10
N LEU A 293 0.51 -23.26 8.01
CA LEU A 293 1.70 -22.48 7.64
C LEU A 293 2.78 -22.56 8.71
N LEU A 294 2.39 -22.62 9.98
CA LEU A 294 3.32 -22.82 11.09
C LEU A 294 4.05 -24.15 11.01
N ASP A 295 3.31 -25.23 10.72
CA ASP A 295 3.85 -26.59 10.61
C ASP A 295 4.82 -26.76 9.44
N GLN A 296 4.76 -25.86 8.45
CA GLN A 296 5.59 -25.87 7.26
C GLN A 296 6.91 -25.14 7.43
N LEU A 297 7.05 -24.39 8.51
CA LEU A 297 8.26 -23.60 8.74
C LEU A 297 9.46 -24.49 9.05
N PRO A 298 10.63 -24.19 8.49
CA PRO A 298 11.84 -24.93 8.80
C PRO A 298 12.15 -24.88 10.31
N GLN A 299 12.65 -25.99 10.89
CA GLN A 299 13.00 -26.08 12.31
C GLN A 299 14.05 -25.04 12.76
N ARG A 300 14.83 -24.53 11.83
CA ARG A 300 15.83 -23.48 12.07
C ARG A 300 15.22 -22.09 12.27
N VAL A 301 13.92 -21.88 11.93
CA VAL A 301 13.22 -20.61 12.21
C VAL A 301 12.94 -20.53 13.70
N ARG A 302 13.51 -19.53 14.34
CA ARG A 302 13.34 -19.30 15.79
C ARG A 302 12.11 -18.43 16.03
N TYR A 303 11.18 -18.96 16.82
CA TYR A 303 10.03 -18.20 17.33
C TYR A 303 10.32 -17.72 18.74
N ILE A 304 10.34 -16.39 18.90
CA ILE A 304 10.68 -15.72 20.17
C ILE A 304 9.42 -14.97 20.63
N ARG A 305 8.74 -15.53 21.64
CA ARG A 305 7.57 -14.90 22.26
C ARG A 305 8.01 -13.76 23.17
N SER A 306 8.43 -12.68 22.55
CA SER A 306 8.86 -11.46 23.23
C SER A 306 8.77 -10.31 22.25
N MET A 307 8.44 -9.12 22.75
CA MET A 307 8.56 -7.89 21.99
C MET A 307 9.91 -7.25 22.31
N PRO A 308 10.66 -6.82 21.30
CA PRO A 308 11.91 -6.10 21.52
C PRO A 308 11.72 -4.88 22.41
N GLY A 309 12.59 -4.75 23.41
CA GLY A 309 12.65 -3.56 24.26
C GLY A 309 13.23 -2.38 23.50
N ASP A 310 14.47 -2.55 23.05
CA ASP A 310 15.25 -1.54 22.34
C ASP A 310 16.01 -2.16 21.18
N MET A 311 16.25 -1.37 20.15
CA MET A 311 17.12 -1.73 19.01
C MET A 311 18.15 -0.63 18.80
N TYR A 312 19.38 -1.03 18.52
CA TYR A 312 20.49 -0.10 18.35
C TYR A 312 21.31 -0.45 17.09
N PRO A 313 21.84 0.57 16.39
CA PRO A 313 22.86 0.31 15.37
C PRO A 313 24.08 -0.38 16.00
N SER A 314 24.67 -1.31 15.27
CA SER A 314 25.87 -2.07 15.66
C SER A 314 26.88 -2.06 14.53
N GLU A 315 28.11 -2.51 14.80
CA GLU A 315 29.19 -2.55 13.81
C GLU A 315 28.77 -3.27 12.51
N GLY A 316 29.24 -2.76 11.38
CA GLY A 316 28.94 -3.30 10.06
C GLY A 316 27.48 -3.09 9.63
N ASP A 317 26.84 -2.00 10.07
CA ASP A 317 25.43 -1.66 9.82
C ASP A 317 24.46 -2.76 10.29
N ASN A 318 24.86 -3.54 11.29
CA ASN A 318 24.03 -4.55 11.94
C ASN A 318 23.09 -3.90 12.96
N ILE A 319 22.12 -4.66 13.44
CA ILE A 319 21.12 -4.21 14.41
C ILE A 319 21.22 -5.07 15.67
N LEU A 320 21.53 -4.46 16.82
CA LEU A 320 21.47 -5.09 18.13
C LEU A 320 20.03 -5.00 18.66
N ILE A 321 19.41 -6.16 18.91
CA ILE A 321 18.07 -6.26 19.49
C ILE A 321 18.18 -6.75 20.93
N ARG A 322 17.59 -5.98 21.88
CA ARG A 322 17.47 -6.37 23.28
C ARG A 322 16.04 -6.80 23.57
N TYR A 323 15.90 -7.98 24.16
CA TYR A 323 14.59 -8.52 24.51
C TYR A 323 14.67 -9.42 25.75
N TYR A 324 13.52 -9.64 26.37
CA TYR A 324 13.43 -10.62 27.47
C TYR A 324 13.20 -12.02 26.89
N ASP A 325 14.11 -12.94 27.22
CA ASP A 325 13.96 -14.36 26.84
C ASP A 325 13.31 -15.12 27.98
N GLU A 326 12.05 -15.59 27.76
CA GLU A 326 11.29 -16.34 28.77
C GLU A 326 11.94 -17.68 29.14
N ARG A 327 12.71 -18.29 28.21
CA ARG A 327 13.39 -19.58 28.48
C ARG A 327 14.61 -19.41 29.37
N GLU A 328 15.35 -18.31 29.14
CA GLU A 328 16.55 -17.97 29.94
C GLU A 328 16.19 -17.13 31.18
N ASN A 329 14.94 -16.65 31.28
CA ASN A 329 14.45 -15.78 32.35
C ASN A 329 15.32 -14.54 32.58
N ARG A 330 15.84 -13.94 31.50
CA ARG A 330 16.71 -12.76 31.54
C ARG A 330 16.60 -11.93 30.26
N VAL A 331 17.08 -10.70 30.35
CA VAL A 331 17.27 -9.86 29.15
C VAL A 331 18.52 -10.35 28.40
N VAL A 332 18.33 -10.61 27.13
CA VAL A 332 19.38 -11.03 26.19
C VAL A 332 19.54 -10.01 25.07
N SER A 333 20.66 -10.08 24.37
CA SER A 333 20.95 -9.25 23.22
C SER A 333 21.42 -10.12 22.06
N HIS A 334 20.85 -9.91 20.88
CA HIS A 334 21.27 -10.57 19.64
C HIS A 334 21.53 -9.55 18.55
N ILE A 335 22.52 -9.84 17.70
CA ILE A 335 22.86 -9.00 16.55
C ILE A 335 22.27 -9.64 15.29
N PHE A 336 21.54 -8.84 14.52
CA PHE A 336 20.98 -9.23 13.23
C PHE A 336 21.55 -8.37 12.12
N GLU A 337 21.82 -8.98 10.99
CA GLU A 337 22.30 -8.29 9.80
C GLU A 337 21.16 -7.55 9.06
N MET A 338 19.91 -7.99 9.29
CA MET A 338 18.72 -7.37 8.73
C MET A 338 17.50 -7.54 9.63
N VAL A 339 16.64 -6.54 9.67
CA VAL A 339 15.38 -6.56 10.44
C VAL A 339 14.23 -6.11 9.55
N SER A 340 13.13 -6.88 9.53
CA SER A 340 11.86 -6.49 8.90
C SER A 340 10.81 -6.18 9.96
N LEU A 341 10.24 -4.99 9.87
CA LEU A 341 9.17 -4.53 10.76
C LEU A 341 7.80 -4.82 10.13
N SER A 342 7.00 -5.63 10.83
CA SER A 342 5.62 -5.93 10.45
C SER A 342 4.71 -4.79 10.89
N VAL A 343 4.71 -3.72 10.08
CA VAL A 343 3.99 -2.48 10.38
C VAL A 343 2.47 -2.66 10.24
N GLY A 344 1.73 -2.01 11.12
CA GLY A 344 0.26 -2.02 11.13
C GLY A 344 -0.36 -1.16 10.02
N MET A 345 -1.69 -1.28 9.90
CA MET A 345 -2.53 -0.44 9.05
C MET A 345 -3.10 0.70 9.87
N CYS A 346 -3.04 1.93 9.37
CA CYS A 346 -3.63 3.11 9.99
C CYS A 346 -4.64 3.78 9.05
N GLY A 347 -5.66 4.43 9.59
CA GLY A 347 -6.56 5.29 8.83
C GLY A 347 -5.80 6.45 8.18
N ARG A 348 -6.37 7.03 7.11
CA ARG A 348 -5.80 8.18 6.40
C ARG A 348 -6.31 9.49 6.97
N GLU A 349 -5.63 10.03 7.96
CA GLU A 349 -6.01 11.28 8.61
C GLU A 349 -6.04 12.48 7.65
N GLU A 350 -5.22 12.46 6.61
CA GLU A 350 -5.20 13.49 5.56
C GLU A 350 -6.54 13.66 4.83
N ASN A 351 -7.41 12.65 4.87
CA ASN A 351 -8.73 12.68 4.24
C ASN A 351 -9.86 13.16 5.18
N TYR A 352 -9.59 13.36 6.47
CA TYR A 352 -10.63 13.75 7.44
C TYR A 352 -11.39 15.03 7.04
N PRO A 353 -10.76 16.08 6.49
CA PRO A 353 -11.50 17.26 6.03
C PRO A 353 -12.57 16.95 4.96
N LEU A 354 -12.38 15.91 4.14
CA LEU A 354 -13.39 15.48 3.15
C LEU A 354 -14.61 14.84 3.82
N PHE A 355 -14.38 14.15 4.93
CA PHE A 355 -15.41 13.42 5.66
C PHE A 355 -16.25 14.34 6.53
N GLU A 356 -15.65 15.38 7.13
CA GLU A 356 -16.35 16.37 7.95
C GLU A 356 -17.47 17.07 7.18
N GLU A 357 -17.23 17.48 5.94
CA GLU A 357 -18.24 18.13 5.09
C GLU A 357 -19.45 17.22 4.77
N LEU A 358 -19.27 15.90 4.89
CA LEU A 358 -20.30 14.89 4.69
C LEU A 358 -20.90 14.35 5.99
N ASN A 359 -20.46 14.88 7.14
CA ASN A 359 -20.81 14.40 8.48
C ASN A 359 -20.46 12.91 8.67
N ILE A 360 -19.36 12.45 8.10
CA ILE A 360 -18.77 11.14 8.34
C ILE A 360 -17.68 11.31 9.40
N ARG A 361 -17.72 10.52 10.45
CA ARG A 361 -16.71 10.55 11.51
C ARG A 361 -15.92 9.26 11.48
N PRO A 362 -14.57 9.35 11.48
CA PRO A 362 -13.74 8.17 11.74
C PRO A 362 -14.04 7.62 13.13
N ASP A 363 -13.89 6.31 13.29
CA ASP A 363 -13.92 5.66 14.59
C ASP A 363 -12.70 6.05 15.45
N GLN A 364 -12.60 5.51 16.66
CA GLN A 364 -11.50 5.78 17.59
C GLN A 364 -10.13 5.35 17.04
N ASP A 365 -10.10 4.44 16.08
CA ASP A 365 -8.88 3.89 15.45
C ASP A 365 -8.53 4.62 14.13
N GLY A 366 -9.41 5.54 13.69
CA GLY A 366 -9.24 6.36 12.50
C GLY A 366 -9.77 5.76 11.21
N PHE A 367 -10.57 4.70 11.31
CA PHE A 367 -11.24 4.06 10.17
C PHE A 367 -12.66 4.60 9.97
N LEU A 368 -13.23 4.36 8.80
CA LEU A 368 -14.50 4.93 8.39
C LEU A 368 -15.65 3.93 8.48
N ASP A 369 -16.83 4.43 8.82
CA ASP A 369 -18.09 3.72 8.64
C ASP A 369 -19.12 4.64 7.95
N THR A 370 -20.04 4.02 7.21
CA THR A 370 -21.11 4.76 6.52
C THR A 370 -22.20 5.27 7.46
N ASP A 371 -22.37 4.63 8.61
CA ASP A 371 -23.48 4.91 9.55
C ASP A 371 -24.86 4.98 8.87
N GLY A 372 -25.08 4.15 7.82
CA GLY A 372 -26.34 4.11 7.08
C GLY A 372 -26.50 5.19 6.00
N LYS A 373 -25.44 5.85 5.58
CA LYS A 373 -25.46 6.92 4.56
C LYS A 373 -25.54 6.42 3.12
N GLU A 374 -25.64 5.10 2.92
CA GLU A 374 -25.80 4.49 1.58
C GLU A 374 -27.06 5.00 0.87
N SER A 375 -28.15 5.22 1.62
CA SER A 375 -29.39 5.82 1.10
C SER A 375 -29.22 7.27 0.64
N GLU A 376 -28.16 7.94 1.10
CA GLU A 376 -27.79 9.29 0.72
C GLU A 376 -26.79 9.32 -0.45
N GLY A 377 -26.43 8.18 -1.02
CA GLY A 377 -25.47 8.05 -2.12
C GLY A 377 -24.00 8.12 -1.68
N ILE A 378 -23.70 7.82 -0.42
CA ILE A 378 -22.33 7.76 0.11
C ILE A 378 -22.00 6.33 0.47
N PHE A 379 -20.91 5.81 -0.11
CA PHE A 379 -20.43 4.45 0.08
C PHE A 379 -18.99 4.45 0.55
N ILE A 380 -18.61 3.45 1.35
CA ILE A 380 -17.24 3.25 1.83
C ILE A 380 -16.86 1.79 1.62
N CYS A 381 -15.65 1.52 1.11
CA CYS A 381 -15.23 0.17 0.75
C CYS A 381 -13.76 -0.09 1.07
N GLY A 382 -13.48 -1.30 1.53
CA GLY A 382 -12.14 -1.83 1.71
C GLY A 382 -11.43 -1.33 2.96
N SER A 383 -10.11 -1.33 2.93
CA SER A 383 -9.28 -1.10 4.11
C SER A 383 -9.32 0.32 4.71
N CYS A 384 -10.07 1.25 4.14
CA CYS A 384 -10.43 2.50 4.82
C CYS A 384 -11.51 2.30 5.90
N ARG A 385 -12.25 1.17 5.89
CA ARG A 385 -13.21 0.77 6.94
C ARG A 385 -12.56 0.05 8.10
N GLY A 386 -11.34 -0.46 7.92
CA GLY A 386 -10.61 -1.22 8.93
C GLY A 386 -9.56 -2.13 8.31
N PRO A 387 -8.72 -2.77 9.13
CA PRO A 387 -7.74 -3.72 8.65
C PRO A 387 -8.38 -4.90 7.90
N MET A 388 -8.01 -5.05 6.63
CA MET A 388 -8.50 -6.10 5.72
C MET A 388 -7.36 -6.64 4.87
N ASP A 389 -7.38 -7.94 4.58
CA ASP A 389 -6.52 -8.53 3.56
C ASP A 389 -7.09 -8.30 2.14
N VAL A 390 -6.34 -8.72 1.11
CA VAL A 390 -6.75 -8.54 -0.30
C VAL A 390 -8.08 -9.24 -0.60
N SER A 391 -8.29 -10.46 -0.10
CA SER A 391 -9.52 -11.21 -0.34
C SER A 391 -10.72 -10.59 0.37
N GLU A 392 -10.54 -10.11 1.58
CA GLU A 392 -11.57 -9.38 2.32
C GLU A 392 -11.95 -8.07 1.61
N CYS A 393 -10.96 -7.32 1.09
CA CYS A 393 -11.22 -6.12 0.30
C CYS A 393 -12.05 -6.41 -0.97
N VAL A 394 -11.76 -7.52 -1.66
CA VAL A 394 -12.55 -7.93 -2.85
C VAL A 394 -13.96 -8.36 -2.47
N LEU A 395 -14.13 -9.06 -1.36
CA LEU A 395 -15.46 -9.47 -0.87
C LEU A 395 -16.30 -8.26 -0.43
N ASP A 396 -15.72 -7.33 0.31
CA ASP A 396 -16.37 -6.08 0.72
C ASP A 396 -16.78 -5.26 -0.52
N ALA A 397 -15.93 -5.22 -1.54
CA ALA A 397 -16.24 -4.54 -2.80
C ALA A 397 -17.48 -5.11 -3.50
N LYS A 398 -17.70 -6.43 -3.45
CA LYS A 398 -18.90 -7.08 -4.02
C LYS A 398 -20.16 -6.68 -3.25
N VAL A 399 -20.09 -6.62 -1.93
CA VAL A 399 -21.21 -6.17 -1.10
C VAL A 399 -21.55 -4.72 -1.43
N VAL A 400 -20.56 -3.83 -1.41
CA VAL A 400 -20.76 -2.41 -1.71
C VAL A 400 -21.24 -2.19 -3.15
N ALA A 401 -20.76 -2.95 -4.11
CA ALA A 401 -21.26 -2.90 -5.50
C ALA A 401 -22.75 -3.27 -5.61
N HIS A 402 -23.19 -4.25 -4.81
CA HIS A 402 -24.61 -4.59 -4.73
C HIS A 402 -25.44 -3.42 -4.16
N ASP A 403 -24.98 -2.77 -3.11
CA ASP A 403 -25.68 -1.62 -2.52
C ASP A 403 -25.73 -0.43 -3.48
N ILE A 404 -24.66 -0.17 -4.24
CA ILE A 404 -24.62 0.82 -5.31
C ILE A 404 -25.66 0.48 -6.40
N LYS A 405 -25.74 -0.80 -6.84
CA LYS A 405 -26.74 -1.24 -7.81
C LYS A 405 -28.17 -1.00 -7.29
N ARG A 406 -28.43 -1.30 -6.03
CA ARG A 406 -29.74 -1.01 -5.40
C ARG A 406 -30.04 0.48 -5.37
N PHE A 407 -29.11 1.32 -5.00
CA PHE A 407 -29.27 2.78 -4.98
C PHE A 407 -29.69 3.32 -6.35
N PHE A 408 -29.14 2.80 -7.42
CA PHE A 408 -29.48 3.21 -8.79
C PHE A 408 -30.60 2.39 -9.45
N ASN A 409 -31.27 1.49 -8.73
CA ASN A 409 -32.30 0.59 -9.28
C ASN A 409 -31.79 -0.27 -10.45
N LYS A 410 -30.57 -0.83 -10.32
CA LYS A 410 -29.88 -1.65 -11.33
C LYS A 410 -29.68 -3.12 -10.87
N VAL A 411 -30.43 -3.57 -9.87
CA VAL A 411 -30.42 -4.96 -9.37
C VAL A 411 -31.40 -5.81 -10.16
#